data_f6959ef6041a995f6188a073db6f264e
#
_entry.id   f6959ef6041a995f6188a073db6f264e
#
_cell.length_a   1.000
_cell.length_b   1.000
_cell.length_c   1.000
_cell.angle_alpha   90.00
_cell.angle_beta   90.00
_cell.angle_gamma   90.00
#
_symmetry.space_group_name_H-M   'P 1'
#
loop_
_entity.id
_entity.type
_entity.pdbx_description
1 polymer ?
#
loop_
_entity_poly.entity_id
_entity_poly.type
_entity_poly.pdbx_seq_one_letter_code
_entity_poly.pdbx_strand_id
1 'polypeptide(L)'
;MTMSENDTSELQLVGAAQFSELTSQAAAAPRKRSHLLLHAGPDDQVQKLIIAAQPGTYVRPHQHRSQWEMLVLQSGCMDIVTFDQTPQC
;
A
#
# COMPACT_ATOMS: atom_id res chain seq x y z
N MET A 1 27.02 -8.76 5.60
CA MET A 1 26.25 -9.92 6.05
C MET A 1 25.78 -10.72 4.85
N THR A 2 26.06 -12.00 4.85
CA THR A 2 25.62 -12.86 3.74
C THR A 2 24.30 -13.52 4.14
N MET A 3 23.31 -13.43 3.26
CA MET A 3 22.03 -14.06 3.48
C MET A 3 21.93 -15.35 2.67
N SER A 4 21.35 -16.36 3.27
CA SER A 4 21.07 -17.60 2.55
C SER A 4 19.86 -17.41 1.64
N GLU A 5 19.65 -18.35 0.72
CA GLU A 5 18.47 -18.29 -0.15
C GLU A 5 17.17 -18.35 0.65
N ASN A 6 17.17 -19.07 1.77
CA ASN A 6 15.97 -19.16 2.62
C ASN A 6 15.66 -17.81 3.26
N ASP A 7 16.69 -17.06 3.61
CA ASP A 7 16.49 -15.75 4.23
C ASP A 7 15.98 -14.73 3.24
N THR A 8 16.39 -14.82 1.96
CA THR A 8 15.95 -13.86 0.96
C THR A 8 14.47 -13.96 0.66
N SER A 9 13.83 -15.11 0.91
CA SER A 9 12.40 -15.24 0.72
C SER A 9 11.60 -14.41 1.72
N GLU A 10 12.18 -14.10 2.88
CA GLU A 10 11.53 -13.32 3.93
C GLU A 10 11.95 -11.86 3.91
N LEU A 11 13.05 -11.54 3.27
CA LEU A 11 13.57 -10.18 3.22
C LEU A 11 13.32 -9.59 1.84
N GLN A 12 12.60 -8.48 1.82
CA GLN A 12 12.29 -7.78 0.58
C GLN A 12 12.88 -6.38 0.65
N LEU A 13 13.62 -6.03 -0.39
CA LEU A 13 14.24 -4.72 -0.49
C LEU A 13 13.49 -3.89 -1.52
N VAL A 14 13.07 -2.69 -1.10
CA VAL A 14 12.38 -1.76 -1.98
C VAL A 14 13.18 -0.47 -1.98
N GLY A 15 13.70 -0.12 -3.14
CA GLY A 15 14.54 1.07 -3.27
C GLY A 15 13.95 2.08 -4.24
N ALA A 16 14.79 3.06 -4.59
CA ALA A 16 14.35 4.18 -5.42
C ALA A 16 13.81 3.72 -6.78
N ALA A 17 14.38 2.65 -7.35
CA ALA A 17 13.92 2.16 -8.64
C ALA A 17 12.48 1.66 -8.58
N GLN A 18 12.13 0.94 -7.51
CA GLN A 18 10.77 0.43 -7.34
C GLN A 18 9.78 1.57 -7.10
N PHE A 19 10.16 2.56 -6.30
CA PHE A 19 9.31 3.72 -6.08
C PHE A 19 9.09 4.52 -7.37
N SER A 20 10.14 4.68 -8.16
CA SER A 20 10.05 5.39 -9.43
C SER A 20 9.11 4.66 -10.40
N GLU A 21 9.23 3.34 -10.47
CA GLU A 21 8.35 2.53 -11.31
C GLU A 21 6.90 2.62 -10.87
N LEU A 22 6.65 2.55 -9.58
CA LEU A 22 5.29 2.68 -9.04
C LEU A 22 4.69 4.04 -9.36
N THR A 23 5.48 5.09 -9.25
CA THR A 23 5.01 6.44 -9.55
C THR A 23 4.65 6.56 -11.02
N SER A 24 5.46 6.00 -11.90
CA SER A 24 5.18 6.01 -13.34
C SER A 24 3.91 5.22 -13.66
N GLN A 25 3.73 4.07 -13.03
CA GLN A 25 2.53 3.27 -13.23
C GLN A 25 1.29 3.98 -12.74
N ALA A 26 1.39 4.67 -11.60
CA ALA A 26 0.27 5.43 -11.07
C ALA A 26 -0.13 6.55 -12.01
N ALA A 27 0.85 7.23 -12.61
CA ALA A 27 0.57 8.32 -13.54
C ALA A 27 -0.16 7.84 -14.79
N ALA A 28 0.11 6.59 -15.22
CA ALA A 28 -0.52 6.02 -16.40
C ALA A 28 -1.82 5.29 -16.10
N ALA A 29 -2.12 5.03 -14.83
CA ALA A 29 -3.28 4.23 -14.46
C ALA A 29 -4.57 5.05 -14.52
N PRO A 30 -5.69 4.43 -14.93
CA PRO A 30 -6.98 5.14 -14.98
C PRO A 30 -7.41 5.70 -13.63
N ARG A 31 -7.09 4.98 -12.55
CA ARG A 31 -7.46 5.41 -11.19
C ARG A 31 -6.35 6.20 -10.51
N LYS A 32 -5.29 6.51 -11.24
CA LYS A 32 -4.18 7.34 -10.77
C LYS A 32 -3.46 6.77 -9.55
N ARG A 33 -3.41 5.45 -9.46
CA ARG A 33 -2.68 4.79 -8.39
C ARG A 33 -2.18 3.43 -8.86
N SER A 34 -1.12 2.97 -8.21
CA SER A 34 -0.55 1.66 -8.46
C SER A 34 -0.13 1.02 -7.14
N HIS A 35 0.06 -0.28 -7.17
CA HIS A 35 0.35 -1.06 -5.96
C HIS A 35 1.53 -1.98 -6.22
N LEU A 36 2.36 -2.14 -5.20
CA LEU A 36 3.38 -3.19 -5.14
C LEU A 36 3.05 -4.07 -3.95
N LEU A 37 2.66 -5.30 -4.23
CA LEU A 37 2.29 -6.24 -3.17
C LEU A 37 3.54 -6.86 -2.58
N LEU A 38 3.65 -6.81 -1.28
CA LEU A 38 4.78 -7.39 -0.55
C LEU A 38 4.40 -8.68 0.15
N HIS A 39 3.13 -9.05 0.13
CA HIS A 39 2.68 -10.32 0.67
C HIS A 39 2.56 -11.34 -0.46
N ALA A 40 2.65 -12.62 -0.10
CA ALA A 40 2.70 -13.68 -1.09
C ALA A 40 1.35 -13.96 -1.76
N GLY A 41 0.26 -13.72 -1.03
CA GLY A 41 -1.05 -14.00 -1.59
C GLY A 41 -2.15 -13.45 -0.70
N PRO A 42 -3.41 -13.56 -1.15
CA PRO A 42 -4.54 -13.03 -0.40
C PRO A 42 -4.79 -13.75 0.91
N ASP A 43 -4.20 -14.94 1.08
CA ASP A 43 -4.38 -15.71 2.29
C ASP A 43 -3.35 -15.38 3.37
N ASP A 44 -2.36 -14.57 3.05
CA ASP A 44 -1.37 -14.18 4.06
C ASP A 44 -2.05 -13.47 5.22
N GLN A 45 -1.62 -13.81 6.44
CA GLN A 45 -2.18 -13.21 7.64
C GLN A 45 -1.87 -11.71 7.72
N VAL A 46 -0.72 -11.32 7.21
CA VAL A 46 -0.32 -9.92 7.18
C VAL A 46 -0.24 -9.48 5.73
N GLN A 47 -1.10 -8.55 5.37
CA GLN A 47 -1.13 -7.97 4.03
C GLN A 47 -0.26 -6.72 4.04
N LYS A 48 0.76 -6.71 3.18
CA LYS A 48 1.73 -5.60 3.09
C LYS A 48 1.81 -5.13 1.65
N LEU A 49 1.68 -3.85 1.45
CA LEU A 49 1.79 -3.31 0.09
C LEU A 49 2.24 -1.85 0.14
N ILE A 50 2.78 -1.42 -0.98
CA ILE A 50 3.14 -0.03 -1.19
C ILE A 50 2.20 0.52 -2.25
N ILE A 51 1.68 1.70 -2.01
CA ILE A 51 0.75 2.36 -2.92
C ILE A 51 1.37 3.67 -3.37
N ALA A 52 1.43 3.87 -4.68
CA ALA A 52 1.72 5.17 -5.25
C ALA A 52 0.41 5.77 -5.75
N ALA A 53 0.15 7.02 -5.40
CA ALA A 53 -1.08 7.69 -5.78
C ALA A 53 -0.77 9.06 -6.33
N GLN A 54 -1.44 9.42 -7.41
CA GLN A 54 -1.33 10.74 -8.02
C GLN A 54 -2.37 11.69 -7.44
N PRO A 55 -2.14 13.00 -7.51
CA PRO A 55 -3.16 13.95 -7.11
C PRO A 55 -4.47 13.72 -7.84
N GLY A 56 -5.56 13.86 -7.13
CA GLY A 56 -6.89 13.65 -7.70
C GLY A 56 -7.37 12.21 -7.62
N THR A 57 -6.55 11.30 -7.09
CA THR A 57 -7.04 9.94 -6.88
C THR A 57 -8.10 9.92 -5.77
N TYR A 58 -9.05 9.02 -5.93
CA TYR A 58 -10.14 8.89 -4.97
C TYR A 58 -10.29 7.45 -4.52
N VAL A 59 -10.36 7.26 -3.23
CA VAL A 59 -10.60 5.95 -2.63
C VAL A 59 -11.92 6.01 -1.88
N ARG A 60 -12.85 5.14 -2.27
CA ARG A 60 -14.15 5.09 -1.63
C ARG A 60 -14.02 4.73 -0.15
N PRO A 61 -14.87 5.28 0.71
CA PRO A 61 -14.89 4.85 2.11
C PRO A 61 -15.09 3.33 2.20
N HIS A 62 -14.28 2.72 3.04
CA HIS A 62 -14.36 1.28 3.28
C HIS A 62 -13.80 0.98 4.66
N GLN A 63 -14.03 -0.23 5.15
CA GLN A 63 -13.49 -0.65 6.42
C GLN A 63 -13.09 -2.12 6.37
N HIS A 64 -12.10 -2.46 7.19
CA HIS A 64 -11.66 -3.83 7.40
C HIS A 64 -12.03 -4.25 8.81
N ARG A 65 -13.08 -5.04 8.95
CA ARG A 65 -13.68 -5.30 10.25
C ARG A 65 -12.83 -6.21 11.13
N SER A 66 -12.11 -7.13 10.52
CA SER A 66 -11.36 -8.14 11.26
C SER A 66 -9.86 -7.93 11.23
N GLN A 67 -9.40 -6.81 10.67
CA GLN A 67 -7.98 -6.55 10.51
C GLN A 67 -7.66 -5.13 10.93
N TRP A 68 -6.53 -4.98 11.61
CA TRP A 68 -5.99 -3.65 11.86
C TRP A 68 -5.16 -3.24 10.65
N GLU A 69 -4.96 -1.95 10.55
CA GLU A 69 -4.23 -1.37 9.42
C GLU A 69 -3.27 -0.32 9.91
N MET A 70 -2.06 -0.33 9.37
CA MET A 70 -1.07 0.69 9.66
C MET A 70 -0.65 1.35 8.35
N LEU A 71 -0.71 2.66 8.33
CA LEU A 71 -0.32 3.44 7.17
C LEU A 71 0.93 4.26 7.50
N VAL A 72 1.90 4.23 6.60
CA VAL A 72 3.11 5.02 6.73
C VAL A 72 3.26 5.84 5.46
N LEU A 73 3.27 7.16 5.60
CA LEU A 73 3.45 8.05 4.47
C LEU A 73 4.94 8.21 4.20
N GLN A 74 5.38 7.71 3.05
CA GLN A 74 6.79 7.76 2.69
C GLN A 74 7.16 9.09 2.05
N SER A 75 6.26 9.66 1.27
CA SER A 75 6.54 10.92 0.58
C SER A 75 5.24 11.56 0.13
N GLY A 76 5.24 12.88 0.02
CA GLY A 76 4.06 13.58 -0.43
C GLY A 76 3.14 13.98 0.71
N CYS A 77 1.89 14.23 0.36
CA CYS A 77 0.89 14.71 1.29
C CYS A 77 -0.45 14.04 0.96
N MET A 78 -1.16 13.62 1.99
CA MET A 78 -2.39 12.89 1.80
C MET A 78 -3.35 13.20 2.95
N ASP A 79 -4.63 13.33 2.62
CA ASP A 79 -5.67 13.48 3.61
C ASP A 79 -6.33 12.13 3.86
N ILE A 80 -6.47 11.77 5.13
CA ILE A 80 -7.18 10.57 5.53
C ILE A 80 -8.43 11.01 6.28
N VAL A 81 -9.58 10.62 5.75
CA VAL A 81 -10.87 10.97 6.33
C VAL A 81 -11.48 9.72 6.91
N THR A 82 -11.83 9.80 8.18
CA THR A 82 -12.47 8.68 8.87
C THR A 82 -13.90 9.02 9.18
N PHE A 83 -14.72 7.98 9.25
CA PHE A 83 -16.14 8.13 9.52
C PHE A 83 -16.48 7.34 10.78
N ASP A 84 -17.38 7.91 11.56
CA ASP A 84 -17.87 7.25 12.76
C ASP A 84 -18.68 6.03 12.36
N GLN A 85 -18.39 4.89 13.00
CA GLN A 85 -19.13 3.67 12.74
C GLN A 85 -20.48 3.64 13.46
N THR A 86 -20.67 4.49 14.43
CA THR A 86 -21.94 4.58 15.12
C THR A 86 -23.00 5.12 14.17
N PRO A 87 -24.15 4.46 14.03
CA PRO A 87 -25.18 4.98 13.14
C PRO A 87 -25.57 6.38 13.53
N GLN A 88 -25.57 7.27 12.57
CA GLN A 88 -26.00 8.65 12.75
C GLN A 88 -27.40 8.77 12.18
N CYS A 89 -28.30 8.95 13.00
CA CYS A 89 -29.70 9.06 12.55
C CYS A 89 -30.02 10.38 11.95
#